data_71cbc29ceed455a96b0843e808e9aef2
#
_entry.id   71cbc29ceed455a96b0843e808e9aef2
#
_cell.length_a   1.000
_cell.length_b   1.000
_cell.length_c   1.000
_cell.angle_alpha   90.00
_cell.angle_beta   90.00
_cell.angle_gamma   90.00
#
_symmetry.space_group_name_H-M   'P 1'
#
loop_
_entity.id
_entity.type
_entity.pdbx_description
1 polymer ?
#
loop_
_entity_poly.entity_id
_entity_poly.type
_entity_poly.pdbx_seq_one_letter_code
_entity_poly.pdbx_strand_id
1 'polypeptide(L)'
;MQDVTLPAMILLGTLGAASLMVWGLIGSRIRQGGPVISGTTLPLPRVHWISAVLVLSWVTMQLMVLASAPSSDGVKVPDLVDVQALCLFSGVLFLALLIPLVSQEQPETSGFGFDLRDWRRQAWLGVLGFLGCVVPVIAAWSTTLPWRTPTSQHGLLQLLEHDDSLLSLAWIVLAAVVLAPLLEELMYRVILQTWLQRIAPPREALLAVAVVFAAVHRLPDAVPLFPLALILGYLYQQTRSFLTVVVTHMLFNATNLALAVM
;
A
#
# COMPACT_ATOMS: atom_id res chain seq x y z
N MET A 1 19.83 -13.24 13.64
CA MET A 1 20.01 -12.46 12.40
C MET A 1 20.17 -13.49 11.32
N GLN A 2 19.18 -13.64 10.43
CA GLN A 2 19.37 -14.46 9.22
C GLN A 2 20.44 -13.74 8.39
N ASP A 3 21.44 -14.51 7.92
CA ASP A 3 22.45 -13.96 7.05
C ASP A 3 21.80 -13.50 5.75
N VAL A 4 21.92 -12.22 5.44
CA VAL A 4 21.35 -11.66 4.20
C VAL A 4 22.04 -12.34 3.02
N THR A 5 21.28 -13.04 2.19
CA THR A 5 21.81 -13.77 1.05
C THR A 5 22.41 -12.83 -0.01
N LEU A 6 23.36 -13.31 -0.80
CA LEU A 6 23.95 -12.51 -1.89
C LEU A 6 22.89 -11.97 -2.88
N PRO A 7 21.89 -12.76 -3.33
CA PRO A 7 20.80 -12.26 -4.18
C PRO A 7 20.02 -11.12 -3.52
N ALA A 8 19.67 -11.23 -2.24
CA ALA A 8 18.98 -10.19 -1.51
C ALA A 8 19.80 -8.89 -1.41
N MET A 9 21.12 -9.00 -1.18
CA MET A 9 22.03 -7.84 -1.16
C MET A 9 22.09 -7.15 -2.53
N ILE A 10 22.18 -7.91 -3.63
CA ILE A 10 22.18 -7.38 -5.00
C ILE A 10 20.85 -6.66 -5.29
N LEU A 11 19.72 -7.29 -4.95
CA LEU A 11 18.40 -6.69 -5.15
C LEU A 11 18.27 -5.37 -4.37
N LEU A 12 18.58 -5.37 -3.08
CA LEU A 12 18.52 -4.15 -2.25
C LEU A 12 19.47 -3.06 -2.74
N GLY A 13 20.69 -3.42 -3.14
CA GLY A 13 21.68 -2.47 -3.68
C GLY A 13 21.22 -1.83 -4.97
N THR A 14 20.67 -2.62 -5.91
CA THR A 14 20.16 -2.11 -7.20
C THR A 14 18.93 -1.23 -7.02
N LEU A 15 17.98 -1.65 -6.19
CA LEU A 15 16.79 -0.85 -5.88
C LEU A 15 17.15 0.43 -5.12
N GLY A 16 18.10 0.38 -4.19
CA GLY A 16 18.60 1.55 -3.46
C GLY A 16 19.24 2.56 -4.41
N ALA A 17 20.13 2.12 -5.32
CA ALA A 17 20.74 2.97 -6.32
C ALA A 17 19.70 3.63 -7.25
N ALA A 18 18.74 2.83 -7.74
CA ALA A 18 17.65 3.35 -8.58
C ALA A 18 16.79 4.38 -7.83
N SER A 19 16.49 4.12 -6.54
CA SER A 19 15.77 5.06 -5.69
C SER A 19 16.52 6.39 -5.52
N LEU A 20 17.81 6.34 -5.25
CA LEU A 20 18.63 7.55 -5.15
C LEU A 20 18.66 8.36 -6.47
N MET A 21 18.68 7.68 -7.62
CA MET A 21 18.56 8.36 -8.93
C MET A 21 17.19 9.06 -9.05
N VAL A 22 16.09 8.41 -8.67
CA VAL A 22 14.76 9.04 -8.66
C VAL A 22 14.74 10.27 -7.77
N TRP A 23 15.29 10.19 -6.55
CA TRP A 23 15.38 11.34 -5.65
C TRP A 23 16.29 12.46 -6.20
N GLY A 24 17.37 12.11 -6.87
CA GLY A 24 18.23 13.06 -7.59
C GLY A 24 17.46 13.83 -8.69
N LEU A 25 16.65 13.13 -9.47
CA LEU A 25 15.79 13.74 -10.50
C LEU A 25 14.70 14.63 -9.87
N ILE A 26 14.07 14.18 -8.79
CA ILE A 26 13.10 14.97 -8.04
C ILE A 26 13.75 16.25 -7.52
N GLY A 27 14.90 16.16 -6.87
CA GLY A 27 15.64 17.30 -6.34
C GLY A 27 16.09 18.29 -7.44
N SER A 28 16.47 17.77 -8.61
CA SER A 28 16.80 18.60 -9.79
C SER A 28 15.58 19.37 -10.28
N ARG A 29 14.43 18.72 -10.42
CA ARG A 29 13.17 19.37 -10.84
C ARG A 29 12.72 20.45 -9.86
N ILE A 30 12.77 20.17 -8.56
CA ILE A 30 12.41 21.15 -7.52
C ILE A 30 13.34 22.38 -7.61
N ARG A 31 14.66 22.18 -7.76
CA ARG A 31 15.62 23.28 -7.94
C ARG A 31 15.37 24.14 -9.17
N GLN A 32 14.80 23.54 -10.23
CA GLN A 32 14.42 24.24 -11.45
C GLN A 32 13.03 24.90 -11.33
N GLY A 33 12.38 24.87 -10.16
CA GLY A 33 11.05 25.42 -9.92
C GLY A 33 9.90 24.62 -10.55
N GLY A 34 10.18 23.41 -11.04
CA GLY A 34 9.17 22.54 -11.63
C GLY A 34 8.46 21.66 -10.61
N PRO A 35 7.22 21.22 -10.89
CA PRO A 35 6.54 20.25 -10.05
C PRO A 35 7.18 18.87 -10.19
N VAL A 36 7.18 18.08 -9.11
CA VAL A 36 7.67 16.67 -9.14
C VAL A 36 6.85 15.85 -10.13
N ILE A 37 5.53 15.96 -10.03
CA ILE A 37 4.56 15.38 -10.99
C ILE A 37 3.59 16.49 -11.33
N SER A 38 3.25 16.64 -12.61
CA SER A 38 2.21 17.56 -13.03
C SER A 38 0.88 17.12 -12.46
N GLY A 39 0.28 17.97 -11.62
CA GLY A 39 -1.00 17.67 -10.99
C GLY A 39 -2.13 17.54 -12.01
N THR A 40 -3.11 16.72 -11.70
CA THR A 40 -4.34 16.64 -12.48
C THR A 40 -5.24 17.86 -12.24
N THR A 41 -5.93 18.27 -13.28
CA THR A 41 -6.99 19.30 -13.20
C THR A 41 -8.39 18.70 -13.00
N LEU A 42 -8.49 17.38 -12.88
CA LEU A 42 -9.77 16.72 -12.69
C LEU A 42 -10.40 17.13 -11.35
N PRO A 43 -11.70 17.40 -11.33
CA PRO A 43 -12.40 17.73 -10.09
C PRO A 43 -12.39 16.54 -9.13
N LEU A 44 -12.54 16.85 -7.84
CA LEU A 44 -12.70 15.82 -6.81
C LEU A 44 -14.05 15.12 -6.99
N PRO A 45 -14.06 13.79 -7.21
CA PRO A 45 -15.31 13.05 -7.35
C PRO A 45 -16.09 13.06 -6.02
N ARG A 46 -17.39 12.84 -6.10
CA ARG A 46 -18.25 12.71 -4.93
C ARG A 46 -18.24 11.27 -4.43
N VAL A 47 -17.54 11.04 -3.36
CA VAL A 47 -17.63 9.77 -2.63
C VAL A 47 -18.94 9.76 -1.85
N HIS A 48 -19.77 8.74 -2.04
CA HIS A 48 -20.98 8.59 -1.26
C HIS A 48 -20.62 8.41 0.23
N TRP A 49 -21.29 9.10 1.13
CA TRP A 49 -20.98 9.08 2.56
C TRP A 49 -21.03 7.67 3.16
N ILE A 50 -21.91 6.79 2.66
CA ILE A 50 -22.00 5.37 3.08
C ILE A 50 -20.66 4.66 2.83
N SER A 51 -20.03 4.86 1.67
CA SER A 51 -18.72 4.23 1.38
C SER A 51 -17.65 4.71 2.35
N ALA A 52 -17.65 6.01 2.70
CA ALA A 52 -16.72 6.55 3.70
C ALA A 52 -16.99 5.97 5.10
N VAL A 53 -18.25 5.85 5.50
CA VAL A 53 -18.64 5.24 6.78
C VAL A 53 -18.23 3.76 6.85
N LEU A 54 -18.44 2.99 5.78
CA LEU A 54 -18.02 1.59 5.72
C LEU A 54 -16.50 1.45 5.89
N VAL A 55 -15.71 2.28 5.20
CA VAL A 55 -14.25 2.28 5.32
C VAL A 55 -13.82 2.69 6.73
N LEU A 56 -14.43 3.75 7.31
CA LEU A 56 -14.13 4.17 8.68
C LEU A 56 -14.50 3.09 9.71
N SER A 57 -15.62 2.40 9.53
CA SER A 57 -16.01 1.28 10.38
C SER A 57 -15.01 0.12 10.29
N TRP A 58 -14.56 -0.19 9.08
CA TRP A 58 -13.51 -1.19 8.87
C TRP A 58 -12.21 -0.80 9.57
N VAL A 59 -11.72 0.43 9.37
CA VAL A 59 -10.52 0.95 10.03
C VAL A 59 -10.66 0.89 11.56
N THR A 60 -11.81 1.32 12.09
CA THR A 60 -12.07 1.28 13.52
C THR A 60 -12.02 -0.16 14.05
N MET A 61 -12.62 -1.11 13.33
CA MET A 61 -12.57 -2.53 13.68
C MET A 61 -11.13 -3.05 13.70
N GLN A 62 -10.32 -2.71 12.68
CA GLN A 62 -8.90 -3.11 12.63
C GLN A 62 -8.11 -2.55 13.82
N LEU A 63 -8.32 -1.28 14.17
CA LEU A 63 -7.67 -0.66 15.33
C LEU A 63 -8.13 -1.28 16.64
N MET A 64 -9.41 -1.65 16.77
CA MET A 64 -9.93 -2.35 17.95
C MET A 64 -9.32 -3.75 18.07
N VAL A 65 -9.26 -4.51 16.98
CA VAL A 65 -8.60 -5.83 16.96
C VAL A 65 -7.14 -5.70 17.36
N LEU A 66 -6.44 -4.70 16.82
CA LEU A 66 -5.05 -4.43 17.15
C LEU A 66 -4.85 -4.08 18.64
N ALA A 67 -5.74 -3.26 19.21
CA ALA A 67 -5.69 -2.87 20.61
C ALA A 67 -6.08 -4.01 21.58
N SER A 68 -6.91 -4.95 21.10
CA SER A 68 -7.39 -6.10 21.90
C SER A 68 -6.48 -7.32 21.80
N ALA A 69 -5.52 -7.32 20.86
CA ALA A 69 -4.67 -8.47 20.65
C ALA A 69 -3.79 -8.71 21.88
N PRO A 70 -3.78 -9.92 22.46
CA PRO A 70 -2.87 -10.26 23.54
C PRO A 70 -1.42 -10.08 23.09
N SER A 71 -0.57 -9.68 24.02
CA SER A 71 0.88 -9.67 23.82
C SER A 71 1.32 -11.03 23.25
N SER A 72 2.06 -11.01 22.22
CA SER A 72 2.69 -11.99 21.30
C SER A 72 2.63 -13.51 21.56
N ASP A 73 2.18 -13.98 22.69
CA ASP A 73 2.16 -15.41 23.05
C ASP A 73 0.82 -16.03 22.62
N GLY A 74 0.78 -16.58 21.39
CA GLY A 74 -0.36 -17.37 20.94
C GLY A 74 -1.07 -16.89 19.65
N VAL A 75 -0.45 -16.04 18.86
CA VAL A 75 -0.99 -15.76 17.52
C VAL A 75 -0.87 -17.04 16.67
N LYS A 76 -2.03 -17.64 16.34
CA LYS A 76 -2.11 -18.81 15.47
C LYS A 76 -1.45 -18.47 14.12
N VAL A 77 -0.48 -19.27 13.69
CA VAL A 77 0.02 -19.20 12.30
C VAL A 77 -1.14 -19.57 11.39
N PRO A 78 -1.50 -18.72 10.39
CA PRO A 78 -2.58 -19.04 9.47
C PRO A 78 -2.25 -20.30 8.67
N ASP A 79 -3.26 -21.09 8.37
CA ASP A 79 -3.13 -22.21 7.43
C ASP A 79 -3.57 -21.79 6.02
N LEU A 80 -3.43 -22.70 5.04
CA LEU A 80 -3.80 -22.43 3.65
C LEU A 80 -5.29 -22.07 3.51
N VAL A 81 -6.17 -22.68 4.31
CA VAL A 81 -7.61 -22.40 4.30
C VAL A 81 -7.90 -21.00 4.80
N ASP A 82 -7.18 -20.56 5.84
CA ASP A 82 -7.27 -19.18 6.34
C ASP A 82 -6.89 -18.17 5.24
N VAL A 83 -5.82 -18.45 4.45
CA VAL A 83 -5.38 -17.58 3.33
C VAL A 83 -6.39 -17.57 2.19
N GLN A 84 -6.97 -18.73 1.84
CA GLN A 84 -8.03 -18.82 0.82
C GLN A 84 -9.27 -18.03 1.24
N ALA A 85 -9.67 -18.16 2.51
CA ALA A 85 -10.78 -17.39 3.07
C ALA A 85 -10.50 -15.88 3.05
N LEU A 86 -9.26 -15.47 3.37
CA LEU A 86 -8.83 -14.08 3.27
C LEU A 86 -8.92 -13.56 1.83
N CYS A 87 -8.48 -14.34 0.84
CA CYS A 87 -8.57 -13.97 -0.58
C CYS A 87 -10.03 -13.79 -1.01
N LEU A 88 -10.90 -14.74 -0.67
CA LEU A 88 -12.32 -14.67 -0.98
C LEU A 88 -12.96 -13.42 -0.33
N PHE A 89 -12.74 -13.23 0.95
CA PHE A 89 -13.27 -12.08 1.68
C PHE A 89 -12.77 -10.75 1.08
N SER A 90 -11.47 -10.63 0.82
CA SER A 90 -10.88 -9.42 0.23
C SER A 90 -11.43 -9.14 -1.16
N GLY A 91 -11.59 -10.17 -2.00
CA GLY A 91 -12.17 -10.05 -3.33
C GLY A 91 -13.64 -9.61 -3.29
N VAL A 92 -14.46 -10.21 -2.42
CA VAL A 92 -15.86 -9.83 -2.22
C VAL A 92 -15.98 -8.40 -1.73
N LEU A 93 -15.18 -8.02 -0.73
CA LEU A 93 -15.19 -6.66 -0.17
C LEU A 93 -14.73 -5.63 -1.21
N PHE A 94 -13.68 -5.96 -1.99
CA PHE A 94 -13.22 -5.10 -3.09
C PHE A 94 -14.34 -4.84 -4.10
N LEU A 95 -15.03 -5.89 -4.56
CA LEU A 95 -16.14 -5.75 -5.50
C LEU A 95 -17.32 -4.99 -4.88
N ALA A 96 -17.64 -5.25 -3.63
CA ALA A 96 -18.71 -4.56 -2.91
C ALA A 96 -18.47 -3.04 -2.78
N LEU A 97 -17.21 -2.63 -2.66
CA LEU A 97 -16.83 -1.22 -2.63
C LEU A 97 -16.68 -0.62 -4.03
N LEU A 98 -16.16 -1.39 -5.01
CA LEU A 98 -15.92 -0.92 -6.36
C LEU A 98 -17.20 -0.71 -7.16
N ILE A 99 -18.13 -1.69 -7.12
CA ILE A 99 -19.36 -1.65 -7.94
C ILE A 99 -20.15 -0.35 -7.73
N PRO A 100 -20.45 0.11 -6.49
CA PRO A 100 -21.14 1.37 -6.30
C PRO A 100 -20.39 2.59 -6.83
N LEU A 101 -19.04 2.58 -6.82
CA LEU A 101 -18.24 3.69 -7.33
C LEU A 101 -18.29 3.79 -8.86
N VAL A 102 -18.19 2.64 -9.56
CA VAL A 102 -18.22 2.62 -11.03
C VAL A 102 -19.64 2.72 -11.59
N SER A 103 -20.66 2.35 -10.82
CA SER A 103 -22.08 2.44 -11.22
C SER A 103 -22.66 3.86 -11.09
N GLN A 104 -21.94 4.79 -10.46
CA GLN A 104 -22.38 6.17 -10.41
C GLN A 104 -22.23 6.80 -11.80
N GLU A 105 -23.36 6.95 -12.50
CA GLU A 105 -23.44 7.69 -13.76
C GLU A 105 -23.18 9.18 -13.53
N GLN A 106 -21.92 9.56 -13.40
CA GLN A 106 -21.52 10.96 -13.36
C GLN A 106 -20.37 11.16 -14.36
N PRO A 107 -20.37 12.27 -15.12
CA PRO A 107 -19.21 12.68 -15.91
C PRO A 107 -17.94 12.79 -15.05
N GLU A 108 -18.12 12.83 -13.73
CA GLU A 108 -17.10 12.95 -12.68
C GLU A 108 -16.50 11.61 -12.24
N THR A 109 -16.98 10.45 -12.74
CA THR A 109 -16.43 9.12 -12.36
C THR A 109 -15.00 8.93 -12.85
N SER A 110 -14.60 9.65 -13.90
CA SER A 110 -13.19 9.72 -14.32
C SER A 110 -12.26 10.25 -13.22
N GLY A 111 -12.80 10.97 -12.24
CA GLY A 111 -12.06 11.51 -11.10
C GLY A 111 -11.62 10.45 -10.06
N PHE A 112 -12.21 9.24 -10.04
CA PHE A 112 -11.79 8.12 -9.18
C PHE A 112 -10.52 7.41 -9.67
N GLY A 113 -10.11 7.65 -10.92
CA GLY A 113 -8.85 7.13 -11.45
C GLY A 113 -8.92 5.72 -12.05
N PHE A 114 -10.12 5.26 -12.42
CA PHE A 114 -10.30 3.96 -13.09
C PHE A 114 -10.12 4.04 -14.62
N ASP A 115 -9.81 5.21 -15.16
CA ASP A 115 -9.53 5.39 -16.58
C ASP A 115 -8.16 4.79 -16.94
N LEU A 116 -8.16 3.82 -17.84
CA LEU A 116 -6.97 3.09 -18.27
C LEU A 116 -6.47 3.52 -19.66
N ARG A 117 -6.98 4.63 -20.25
CA ARG A 117 -6.56 5.07 -21.59
C ARG A 117 -5.04 5.27 -21.68
N ASP A 118 -4.43 5.82 -20.64
CA ASP A 118 -2.98 6.04 -20.54
C ASP A 118 -2.29 5.03 -19.60
N TRP A 119 -2.73 3.75 -19.60
CA TRP A 119 -2.28 2.75 -18.64
C TRP A 119 -0.74 2.59 -18.59
N ARG A 120 -0.06 2.73 -19.74
CA ARG A 120 1.42 2.62 -19.80
C ARG A 120 2.10 3.72 -18.99
N ARG A 121 1.63 4.97 -19.14
CA ARG A 121 2.14 6.10 -18.35
C ARG A 121 1.80 5.93 -16.86
N GLN A 122 0.58 5.49 -16.57
CA GLN A 122 0.15 5.25 -15.20
C GLN A 122 0.99 4.15 -14.53
N ALA A 123 1.22 3.03 -15.20
CA ALA A 123 2.06 1.95 -14.72
C ALA A 123 3.52 2.41 -14.52
N TRP A 124 4.06 3.18 -15.48
CA TRP A 124 5.41 3.74 -15.36
C TRP A 124 5.54 4.69 -14.16
N LEU A 125 4.55 5.56 -13.92
CA LEU A 125 4.51 6.39 -12.72
C LEU A 125 4.41 5.55 -11.45
N GLY A 126 3.73 4.41 -11.50
CA GLY A 126 3.71 3.45 -10.41
C GLY A 126 5.08 2.85 -10.10
N VAL A 127 5.84 2.47 -11.15
CA VAL A 127 7.23 2.01 -10.99
C VAL A 127 8.11 3.10 -10.39
N LEU A 128 8.02 4.34 -10.88
CA LEU A 128 8.77 5.45 -10.31
C LEU A 128 8.36 5.76 -8.86
N GLY A 129 7.06 5.60 -8.54
CA GLY A 129 6.55 5.70 -7.18
C GLY A 129 7.15 4.66 -6.26
N PHE A 130 7.18 3.40 -6.70
CA PHE A 130 7.85 2.31 -5.97
C PHE A 130 9.34 2.62 -5.72
N LEU A 131 10.07 3.01 -6.76
CA LEU A 131 11.47 3.40 -6.59
C LEU A 131 11.62 4.59 -5.63
N GLY A 132 10.69 5.55 -5.67
CA GLY A 132 10.66 6.66 -4.70
C GLY A 132 10.44 6.21 -3.25
N CYS A 133 9.76 5.07 -3.03
CA CYS A 133 9.52 4.53 -1.68
C CYS A 133 10.75 3.86 -1.07
N VAL A 134 11.63 3.23 -1.87
CA VAL A 134 12.66 2.29 -1.39
C VAL A 134 13.56 2.91 -0.31
N VAL A 135 14.21 4.03 -0.59
CA VAL A 135 15.14 4.66 0.37
C VAL A 135 14.42 5.15 1.64
N PRO A 136 13.29 5.91 1.56
CA PRO A 136 12.58 6.33 2.77
C PRO A 136 12.08 5.16 3.63
N VAL A 137 11.61 4.08 2.99
CA VAL A 137 11.14 2.89 3.70
C VAL A 137 12.29 2.16 4.37
N ILE A 138 13.41 1.94 3.68
CA ILE A 138 14.61 1.31 4.28
C ILE A 138 15.12 2.15 5.46
N ALA A 139 15.17 3.48 5.32
CA ALA A 139 15.57 4.37 6.39
C ALA A 139 14.64 4.26 7.60
N ALA A 140 13.33 4.26 7.39
CA ALA A 140 12.35 4.06 8.46
C ALA A 140 12.42 2.65 9.06
N TRP A 141 12.57 1.63 8.24
CA TRP A 141 12.73 0.23 8.69
C TRP A 141 13.96 0.05 9.56
N SER A 142 15.09 0.66 9.22
CA SER A 142 16.33 0.56 9.99
C SER A 142 16.18 1.11 11.42
N THR A 143 15.31 2.10 11.62
CA THR A 143 15.02 2.63 12.97
C THR A 143 14.25 1.64 13.84
N THR A 144 13.58 0.67 13.24
CA THR A 144 12.77 -0.33 13.94
C THR A 144 13.53 -1.60 14.30
N LEU A 145 14.77 -1.76 13.86
CA LEU A 145 15.58 -2.96 14.12
C LEU A 145 15.64 -3.38 15.58
N PRO A 146 15.78 -2.45 16.56
CA PRO A 146 15.82 -2.83 17.98
C PRO A 146 14.53 -3.44 18.53
N TRP A 147 13.40 -3.24 17.83
CA TRP A 147 12.06 -3.72 18.26
C TRP A 147 11.59 -4.94 17.48
N ARG A 148 12.37 -5.40 16.50
CA ARG A 148 12.02 -6.57 15.69
C ARG A 148 12.40 -7.85 16.40
N THR A 149 11.43 -8.74 16.51
CA THR A 149 11.58 -10.08 17.07
C THR A 149 11.12 -11.12 16.04
N PRO A 150 11.51 -12.39 16.13
CA PRO A 150 10.96 -13.44 15.26
C PRO A 150 9.43 -13.48 15.27
N THR A 151 8.81 -13.18 16.40
CA THR A 151 7.35 -13.15 16.57
C THR A 151 6.69 -11.91 15.96
N SER A 152 7.46 -10.90 15.54
CA SER A 152 6.92 -9.72 14.84
C SER A 152 6.73 -9.94 13.33
N GLN A 153 7.10 -11.10 12.82
CA GLN A 153 6.90 -11.45 11.42
C GLN A 153 5.42 -11.54 11.06
N HIS A 154 5.08 -11.10 9.84
CA HIS A 154 3.72 -11.20 9.33
C HIS A 154 3.29 -12.67 9.20
N GLY A 155 2.06 -13.01 9.61
CA GLY A 155 1.58 -14.39 9.64
C GLY A 155 1.68 -15.14 8.30
N LEU A 156 1.53 -14.45 7.16
CA LEU A 156 1.70 -15.05 5.84
C LEU A 156 3.14 -15.49 5.56
N LEU A 157 4.14 -14.79 6.10
CA LEU A 157 5.55 -15.20 6.00
C LEU A 157 5.84 -16.41 6.90
N GLN A 158 5.22 -16.46 8.09
CA GLN A 158 5.32 -17.63 8.97
C GLN A 158 4.71 -18.88 8.31
N LEU A 159 3.62 -18.75 7.54
CA LEU A 159 3.08 -19.85 6.77
C LEU A 159 4.10 -20.39 5.75
N LEU A 160 4.81 -19.51 5.02
CA LEU A 160 5.85 -19.95 4.07
C LEU A 160 7.01 -20.72 4.71
N GLU A 161 7.34 -20.42 5.97
CA GLU A 161 8.36 -21.18 6.71
C GLU A 161 7.89 -22.61 7.08
N HIS A 162 6.56 -22.84 7.13
CA HIS A 162 5.97 -24.14 7.50
C HIS A 162 5.47 -24.94 6.28
N ASP A 163 5.14 -24.26 5.19
CA ASP A 163 4.63 -24.85 3.94
C ASP A 163 5.24 -24.11 2.74
N ASP A 164 6.29 -24.69 2.17
CA ASP A 164 7.01 -24.19 1.01
C ASP A 164 6.41 -24.63 -0.33
N SER A 165 5.18 -25.17 -0.31
CA SER A 165 4.51 -25.62 -1.52
C SER A 165 4.23 -24.45 -2.48
N LEU A 166 4.35 -24.71 -3.79
CA LEU A 166 4.01 -23.73 -4.83
C LEU A 166 2.54 -23.26 -4.73
N LEU A 167 1.66 -24.12 -4.20
CA LEU A 167 0.25 -23.78 -4.00
C LEU A 167 0.10 -22.72 -2.90
N SER A 168 0.74 -22.89 -1.76
CA SER A 168 0.73 -21.92 -0.67
C SER A 168 1.38 -20.61 -1.09
N LEU A 169 2.51 -20.66 -1.79
CA LEU A 169 3.13 -19.45 -2.35
C LEU A 169 2.20 -18.71 -3.32
N ALA A 170 1.50 -19.42 -4.21
CA ALA A 170 0.57 -18.80 -5.15
C ALA A 170 -0.59 -18.09 -4.45
N TRP A 171 -1.18 -18.69 -3.41
CA TRP A 171 -2.23 -18.07 -2.62
C TRP A 171 -1.73 -16.87 -1.80
N ILE A 172 -0.52 -16.94 -1.25
CA ILE A 172 0.10 -15.82 -0.54
C ILE A 172 0.39 -14.66 -1.50
N VAL A 173 0.92 -14.94 -2.70
CA VAL A 173 1.10 -13.91 -3.74
C VAL A 173 -0.23 -13.28 -4.11
N LEU A 174 -1.27 -14.08 -4.32
CA LEU A 174 -2.60 -13.54 -4.62
C LEU A 174 -3.13 -12.65 -3.48
N ALA A 175 -3.01 -13.12 -2.23
CA ALA A 175 -3.47 -12.36 -1.06
C ALA A 175 -2.68 -11.08 -0.85
N ALA A 176 -1.36 -11.18 -0.70
CA ALA A 176 -0.51 -10.08 -0.23
C ALA A 176 -0.07 -9.14 -1.36
N VAL A 177 0.17 -9.66 -2.58
CA VAL A 177 0.70 -8.84 -3.67
C VAL A 177 -0.42 -8.29 -4.56
N VAL A 178 -1.56 -8.98 -4.65
CA VAL A 178 -2.63 -8.56 -5.56
C VAL A 178 -3.83 -8.00 -4.80
N LEU A 179 -4.49 -8.83 -4.00
CA LEU A 179 -5.79 -8.46 -3.40
C LEU A 179 -5.66 -7.41 -2.30
N ALA A 180 -4.66 -7.52 -1.43
CA ALA A 180 -4.44 -6.52 -0.38
C ALA A 180 -4.18 -5.14 -0.98
N PRO A 181 -3.22 -4.92 -1.91
CA PRO A 181 -3.04 -3.62 -2.54
C PRO A 181 -4.28 -3.09 -3.27
N LEU A 182 -5.00 -3.94 -3.99
CA LEU A 182 -6.24 -3.52 -4.66
C LEU A 182 -7.27 -2.99 -3.67
N LEU A 183 -7.53 -3.74 -2.62
CA LEU A 183 -8.51 -3.37 -1.60
C LEU A 183 -8.05 -2.13 -0.81
N GLU A 184 -6.81 -2.09 -0.37
CA GLU A 184 -6.27 -1.01 0.43
C GLU A 184 -6.21 0.31 -0.34
N GLU A 185 -5.75 0.31 -1.60
CA GLU A 185 -5.74 1.54 -2.40
C GLU A 185 -7.16 2.02 -2.72
N LEU A 186 -8.12 1.10 -2.93
CA LEU A 186 -9.52 1.47 -3.09
C LEU A 186 -10.06 2.15 -1.81
N MET A 187 -9.80 1.57 -0.64
CA MET A 187 -10.30 2.08 0.63
C MET A 187 -9.63 3.40 1.03
N TYR A 188 -8.29 3.42 1.05
CA TYR A 188 -7.55 4.53 1.60
C TYR A 188 -7.40 5.70 0.62
N ARG A 189 -7.16 5.45 -0.69
CA ARG A 189 -6.89 6.51 -1.67
C ARG A 189 -8.16 6.94 -2.38
N VAL A 190 -8.89 5.97 -2.96
CA VAL A 190 -10.09 6.30 -3.74
C VAL A 190 -11.23 6.79 -2.84
N ILE A 191 -11.50 6.11 -1.73
CA ILE A 191 -12.63 6.43 -0.85
C ILE A 191 -12.22 7.44 0.23
N LEU A 192 -11.35 7.04 1.15
CA LEU A 192 -11.11 7.81 2.37
C LEU A 192 -10.37 9.13 2.09
N GLN A 193 -9.28 9.10 1.33
CA GLN A 193 -8.52 10.31 1.01
C GLN A 193 -9.34 11.28 0.17
N THR A 194 -10.07 10.78 -0.84
CA THR A 194 -10.94 11.62 -1.67
C THR A 194 -12.07 12.25 -0.86
N TRP A 195 -12.71 11.47 0.02
CA TRP A 195 -13.74 11.99 0.91
C TRP A 195 -13.18 13.06 1.86
N LEU A 196 -12.03 12.79 2.48
CA LEU A 196 -11.42 13.71 3.44
C LEU A 196 -10.96 15.02 2.76
N GLN A 197 -10.46 14.96 1.52
CA GLN A 197 -10.08 16.14 0.74
C GLN A 197 -11.26 17.08 0.40
N ARG A 198 -12.50 16.66 0.62
CA ARG A 198 -13.66 17.53 0.45
C ARG A 198 -13.98 18.37 1.69
N ILE A 199 -13.47 17.97 2.86
CA ILE A 199 -13.76 18.59 4.15
C ILE A 199 -12.50 19.13 4.85
N ALA A 200 -11.32 18.81 4.33
CA ALA A 200 -10.04 19.26 4.86
C ALA A 200 -9.07 19.64 3.71
N PRO A 201 -8.07 20.48 3.98
CA PRO A 201 -7.02 20.78 3.00
C PRO A 201 -6.34 19.51 2.48
N PRO A 202 -5.96 19.46 1.19
CA PRO A 202 -5.43 18.24 0.57
C PRO A 202 -4.19 17.65 1.26
N ARG A 203 -3.32 18.50 1.84
CA ARG A 203 -2.13 18.05 2.57
C ARG A 203 -2.50 17.38 3.89
N GLU A 204 -3.44 17.95 4.62
CA GLU A 204 -3.93 17.43 5.90
C GLU A 204 -4.67 16.10 5.70
N ALA A 205 -5.51 16.03 4.68
CA ALA A 205 -6.19 14.79 4.30
C ALA A 205 -5.22 13.68 3.94
N LEU A 206 -4.18 13.99 3.16
CA LEU A 206 -3.12 13.04 2.81
C LEU A 206 -2.40 12.53 4.05
N LEU A 207 -1.97 13.45 4.93
CA LEU A 207 -1.25 13.11 6.16
C LEU A 207 -2.11 12.25 7.09
N ALA A 208 -3.39 12.63 7.29
CA ALA A 208 -4.31 11.88 8.14
C ALA A 208 -4.50 10.44 7.63
N VAL A 209 -4.71 10.27 6.31
CA VAL A 209 -4.86 8.92 5.73
C VAL A 209 -3.56 8.12 5.81
N ALA A 210 -2.40 8.74 5.66
CA ALA A 210 -1.11 8.06 5.81
C ALA A 210 -0.89 7.59 7.25
N VAL A 211 -1.26 8.39 8.25
CA VAL A 211 -1.22 8.00 9.67
C VAL A 211 -2.19 6.84 9.93
N VAL A 212 -3.43 6.91 9.44
CA VAL A 212 -4.42 5.84 9.61
C VAL A 212 -3.94 4.55 8.96
N PHE A 213 -3.43 4.62 7.73
CA PHE A 213 -2.86 3.47 7.02
C PHE A 213 -1.72 2.80 7.81
N ALA A 214 -0.79 3.59 8.33
CA ALA A 214 0.30 3.06 9.14
C ALA A 214 -0.23 2.48 10.47
N ALA A 215 -1.17 3.15 11.14
CA ALA A 215 -1.66 2.77 12.45
C ALA A 215 -2.43 1.45 12.50
N VAL A 216 -3.06 1.03 11.39
CA VAL A 216 -3.72 -0.30 11.32
C VAL A 216 -2.73 -1.45 11.18
N HIS A 217 -1.47 -1.16 10.98
CA HIS A 217 -0.39 -2.15 10.96
C HIS A 217 0.29 -2.18 12.33
N ARG A 218 0.67 -3.37 12.77
CA ARG A 218 1.35 -3.53 14.07
C ARG A 218 2.74 -2.89 14.04
N LEU A 219 3.16 -2.35 15.19
CA LEU A 219 4.58 -2.06 15.40
C LEU A 219 5.36 -3.40 15.37
N PRO A 220 6.54 -3.44 14.75
CA PRO A 220 7.30 -2.30 14.22
C PRO A 220 6.98 -1.92 12.75
N ASP A 221 6.07 -2.62 12.04
CA ASP A 221 5.82 -2.44 10.61
C ASP A 221 5.09 -1.12 10.28
N ALA A 222 4.32 -0.58 11.20
CA ALA A 222 3.69 0.74 11.03
C ALA A 222 4.68 1.85 10.65
N VAL A 223 5.91 1.80 11.19
CA VAL A 223 6.93 2.85 10.96
C VAL A 223 7.41 2.91 9.51
N PRO A 224 7.88 1.82 8.88
CA PRO A 224 8.28 1.84 7.47
C PRO A 224 7.10 1.99 6.50
N LEU A 225 5.88 1.65 6.89
CA LEU A 225 4.70 1.81 6.06
C LEU A 225 4.20 3.26 5.99
N PHE A 226 4.59 4.11 6.95
CA PHE A 226 4.21 5.52 6.92
C PHE A 226 4.78 6.29 5.70
N PRO A 227 6.10 6.25 5.38
CA PRO A 227 6.62 6.86 4.16
C PRO A 227 6.03 6.25 2.88
N LEU A 228 5.76 4.94 2.82
CA LEU A 228 5.02 4.34 1.72
C LEU A 228 3.64 4.99 1.56
N ALA A 229 2.88 5.10 2.65
CA ALA A 229 1.55 5.70 2.66
C ALA A 229 1.54 7.16 2.20
N LEU A 230 2.55 7.95 2.59
CA LEU A 230 2.71 9.32 2.12
C LEU A 230 2.92 9.40 0.61
N ILE A 231 3.79 8.54 0.07
CA ILE A 231 4.10 8.53 -1.38
C ILE A 231 2.87 8.05 -2.17
N LEU A 232 2.18 7.00 -1.74
CA LEU A 232 0.95 6.53 -2.35
C LEU A 232 -0.13 7.62 -2.34
N GLY A 233 -0.33 8.28 -1.19
CA GLY A 233 -1.28 9.38 -1.07
C GLY A 233 -0.94 10.57 -1.98
N TYR A 234 0.34 10.93 -2.08
CA TYR A 234 0.83 11.98 -2.98
C TYR A 234 0.63 11.61 -4.45
N LEU A 235 1.00 10.39 -4.84
CA LEU A 235 0.80 9.89 -6.21
C LEU A 235 -0.67 9.96 -6.60
N TYR A 236 -1.56 9.44 -5.76
CA TYR A 236 -3.00 9.49 -6.03
C TYR A 236 -3.51 10.93 -6.13
N GLN A 237 -3.09 11.81 -5.23
CA GLN A 237 -3.47 13.23 -5.25
C GLN A 237 -3.06 13.93 -6.55
N GLN A 238 -1.85 13.63 -7.06
CA GLN A 238 -1.34 14.27 -8.28
C GLN A 238 -1.88 13.63 -9.56
N THR A 239 -2.01 12.32 -9.59
CA THR A 239 -2.34 11.61 -10.83
C THR A 239 -3.82 11.28 -10.98
N ARG A 240 -4.54 11.16 -9.87
CA ARG A 240 -5.90 10.58 -9.86
C ARG A 240 -5.93 9.26 -10.64
N SER A 241 -4.95 8.41 -10.42
CA SER A 241 -4.83 7.12 -11.08
C SER A 241 -4.78 5.99 -10.05
N PHE A 242 -5.82 5.16 -10.05
CA PHE A 242 -5.87 3.95 -9.24
C PHE A 242 -4.76 2.97 -9.64
N LEU A 243 -4.55 2.80 -10.97
CA LEU A 243 -3.49 1.91 -11.47
C LEU A 243 -2.10 2.33 -10.98
N THR A 244 -1.78 3.63 -10.93
CA THR A 244 -0.48 4.12 -10.47
C THR A 244 -0.19 3.69 -9.04
N VAL A 245 -1.15 3.89 -8.12
CA VAL A 245 -0.93 3.55 -6.71
C VAL A 245 -0.94 2.05 -6.48
N VAL A 246 -1.80 1.30 -7.18
CA VAL A 246 -1.83 -0.16 -7.11
C VAL A 246 -0.51 -0.77 -7.60
N VAL A 247 0.04 -0.31 -8.74
CA VAL A 247 1.34 -0.79 -9.23
C VAL A 247 2.46 -0.48 -8.24
N THR A 248 2.49 0.74 -7.68
CA THR A 248 3.47 1.09 -6.64
C THR A 248 3.41 0.13 -5.46
N HIS A 249 2.21 -0.13 -4.96
CA HIS A 249 1.99 -0.96 -3.77
C HIS A 249 2.25 -2.46 -4.06
N MET A 250 1.80 -2.96 -5.21
CA MET A 250 2.08 -4.33 -5.63
C MET A 250 3.59 -4.61 -5.75
N LEU A 251 4.35 -3.68 -6.35
CA LEU A 251 5.81 -3.81 -6.46
C LEU A 251 6.48 -3.78 -5.10
N PHE A 252 5.98 -2.95 -4.18
CA PHE A 252 6.47 -2.90 -2.81
C PHE A 252 6.25 -4.24 -2.10
N ASN A 253 5.03 -4.78 -2.12
CA ASN A 253 4.70 -6.05 -1.47
C ASN A 253 5.40 -7.24 -2.14
N ALA A 254 5.51 -7.26 -3.48
CA ALA A 254 6.25 -8.29 -4.21
C ALA A 254 7.73 -8.29 -3.83
N THR A 255 8.34 -7.11 -3.68
CA THR A 255 9.75 -6.99 -3.27
C THR A 255 9.94 -7.50 -1.84
N ASN A 256 9.06 -7.14 -0.91
CA ASN A 256 9.14 -7.64 0.47
C ASN A 256 8.98 -9.15 0.53
N LEU A 257 8.04 -9.72 -0.23
CA LEU A 257 7.85 -11.16 -0.30
C LEU A 257 9.07 -11.86 -0.92
N ALA A 258 9.62 -11.30 -2.02
CA ALA A 258 10.84 -11.84 -2.65
C ALA A 258 12.04 -11.85 -1.69
N LEU A 259 12.22 -10.77 -0.91
CA LEU A 259 13.28 -10.69 0.10
C LEU A 259 13.09 -11.70 1.25
N ALA A 260 11.85 -12.05 1.55
CA ALA A 260 11.56 -13.02 2.62
C ALA A 260 11.79 -14.48 2.21
N VAL A 261 11.75 -14.78 0.90
CA VAL A 261 11.99 -16.15 0.37
C VAL A 261 13.41 -16.37 -0.16
N MET A 262 14.26 -15.34 -0.17
CA MET A 262 15.69 -15.40 -0.55
C MET A 262 16.59 -15.73 0.63
#